data_2f04fe0b4c785dd461f9b1be9f3b9e71
#
_entry.id   2f04fe0b4c785dd461f9b1be9f3b9e71
#
_cell.length_a   1.000
_cell.length_b   1.000
_cell.length_c   1.000
_cell.angle_alpha   90.00
_cell.angle_beta   90.00
_cell.angle_gamma   90.00
#
_symmetry.space_group_name_H-M   'P 1'
#
loop_
_entity.id
_entity.type
_entity.pdbx_description
1 polymer ?
#
loop_
_entity_poly.entity_id
_entity_poly.type
_entity_poly.pdbx_seq_one_letter_code
_entity_poly.pdbx_strand_id
1 'polypeptide(L)'
;MTAHNRPERVGQMVQELLGEIFARGMRDPRIGLLTITGVKMSPDLREARIYYAVHGDDGQRKLTAKGLESARGFIRREIAAQLRLRITPDLHFSYDEAIDRGERIEQLIRQVHEEDKGGRE
;
A
#
# COMPACT_ATOMS: atom_id res chain seq x y z
N MET A 1 -15.74 -14.83 -16.52
CA MET A 1 -15.51 -14.36 -16.03
C MET A 1 -14.59 -13.77 -16.01
N THR A 2 -14.34 -13.44 -16.24
CA THR A 2 -13.65 -12.92 -16.31
C THR A 2 -13.11 -11.97 -15.63
N ALA A 3 -13.30 -11.90 -14.72
CA ALA A 3 -12.75 -11.04 -13.79
C ALA A 3 -11.29 -11.02 -13.76
N HIS A 4 -10.73 -11.97 -14.31
CA HIS A 4 -9.31 -12.05 -14.23
C HIS A 4 -8.66 -11.45 -15.41
N ASN A 5 -8.62 -10.15 -15.46
CA ASN A 5 -7.80 -9.55 -16.48
C ASN A 5 -6.35 -9.55 -16.00
N ARG A 6 -5.45 -9.39 -16.94
CA ARG A 6 -4.03 -9.45 -16.66
C ARG A 6 -3.55 -8.31 -15.74
N PRO A 7 -4.02 -7.06 -15.92
CA PRO A 7 -3.63 -6.00 -15.00
C PRO A 7 -3.97 -6.29 -13.55
N GLU A 8 -5.13 -6.86 -13.27
CA GLU A 8 -5.50 -7.22 -11.90
C GLU A 8 -4.57 -8.28 -11.32
N ARG A 9 -4.27 -9.31 -12.09
CA ARG A 9 -3.39 -10.38 -11.63
C ARG A 9 -1.98 -9.87 -11.37
N VAL A 10 -1.47 -9.05 -12.28
CA VAL A 10 -0.14 -8.47 -12.09
C VAL A 10 -0.14 -7.57 -10.86
N GLY A 11 -1.20 -6.77 -10.69
CA GLY A 11 -1.33 -5.91 -9.52
C GLY A 11 -1.28 -6.70 -8.21
N GLN A 12 -1.97 -7.85 -8.16
CA GLN A 12 -1.93 -8.70 -6.99
C GLN A 12 -0.54 -9.27 -6.73
N MET A 13 0.14 -9.68 -7.78
CA MET A 13 1.51 -10.19 -7.66
C MET A 13 2.46 -9.11 -7.14
N VAL A 14 2.32 -7.90 -7.65
CA VAL A 14 3.13 -6.77 -7.19
C VAL A 14 2.82 -6.47 -5.72
N GLN A 15 1.55 -6.47 -5.35
CA GLN A 15 1.15 -6.20 -3.98
C GLN A 15 1.75 -7.22 -3.00
N GLU A 16 1.68 -8.49 -3.34
CA GLU A 16 2.25 -9.55 -2.50
C GLU A 16 3.76 -9.38 -2.35
N LEU A 17 4.45 -9.10 -3.45
CA LEU A 17 5.89 -8.90 -3.40
C LEU A 17 6.27 -7.70 -2.55
N LEU A 18 5.54 -6.58 -2.69
CA LEU A 18 5.80 -5.39 -1.89
C LEU A 18 5.56 -5.67 -0.41
N GLY A 19 4.52 -6.44 -0.09
CA GLY A 19 4.28 -6.86 1.28
C GLY A 19 5.48 -7.60 1.85
N GLU A 20 6.06 -8.50 1.08
CA GLU A 20 7.25 -9.24 1.52
C GLU A 20 8.46 -8.34 1.68
N ILE A 21 8.68 -7.42 0.73
CA ILE A 21 9.81 -6.49 0.80
C ILE A 21 9.74 -5.65 2.07
N PHE A 22 8.57 -5.08 2.36
CA PHE A 22 8.43 -4.22 3.53
C PHE A 22 8.37 -5.01 4.85
N ALA A 23 7.90 -6.26 4.82
CA ALA A 23 7.92 -7.12 6.00
C ALA A 23 9.33 -7.45 6.42
N ARG A 24 10.25 -7.61 5.46
CA ARG A 24 11.66 -7.87 5.75
C ARG A 24 12.39 -6.62 6.23
N GLY A 25 11.74 -5.46 6.11
CA GLY A 25 12.31 -4.19 6.49
C GLY A 25 13.12 -3.56 5.39
N MET A 26 13.00 -2.23 5.32
CA MET A 26 13.80 -1.44 4.41
C MET A 26 14.93 -0.80 5.20
N ARG A 27 16.06 -0.60 4.54
CA ARG A 27 17.21 0.01 5.20
C ARG A 27 17.05 1.51 5.43
N ASP A 28 16.11 2.13 4.75
CA ASP A 28 15.91 3.56 4.88
C ASP A 28 15.12 3.85 6.16
N PRO A 29 15.74 4.54 7.15
CA PRO A 29 15.06 4.80 8.43
C PRO A 29 13.88 5.75 8.31
N ARG A 30 13.73 6.43 7.19
CA ARG A 30 12.56 7.29 6.97
C ARG A 30 11.30 6.49 6.75
N ILE A 31 11.43 5.24 6.28
CA ILE A 31 10.29 4.39 6.04
C ILE A 31 9.93 3.69 7.34
N GLY A 32 8.81 4.10 7.95
CA GLY A 32 8.33 3.48 9.15
C GLY A 32 7.45 2.29 8.85
N LEU A 33 6.58 1.94 9.80
CA LEU A 33 5.62 0.88 9.58
C LEU A 33 4.60 1.32 8.53
N LEU A 34 4.57 0.60 7.44
CA LEU A 34 3.62 0.89 6.39
C LEU A 34 2.95 -0.38 5.90
N THR A 35 1.76 -0.23 5.38
CA THR A 35 0.98 -1.31 4.80
C THR A 35 0.66 -0.95 3.36
N ILE A 36 0.89 -1.88 2.45
CA ILE A 36 0.46 -1.68 1.07
C ILE A 36 -1.02 -2.06 1.02
N THR A 37 -1.87 -1.09 0.71
CA THR A 37 -3.31 -1.29 0.72
C THR A 37 -3.87 -1.68 -0.62
N GLY A 38 -3.14 -1.44 -1.69
CA GLY A 38 -3.57 -1.86 -3.02
C GLY A 38 -2.56 -1.50 -4.08
N VAL A 39 -2.67 -2.17 -5.21
CA VAL A 39 -1.87 -1.87 -6.38
C VAL A 39 -2.80 -1.89 -7.58
N LYS A 40 -2.77 -0.81 -8.34
CA LYS A 40 -3.57 -0.70 -9.55
C LYS A 40 -2.66 -0.53 -10.76
N MET A 41 -2.74 -1.47 -11.68
CA MET A 41 -1.94 -1.43 -12.90
C MET A 41 -2.70 -0.74 -14.01
N SER A 42 -1.97 -0.01 -14.85
CA SER A 42 -2.55 0.50 -16.08
C SER A 42 -2.83 -0.69 -17.02
N PRO A 43 -3.76 -0.53 -17.98
CA PRO A 43 -4.09 -1.63 -18.91
C PRO A 43 -2.90 -2.15 -19.69
N ASP A 44 -1.92 -1.30 -20.00
CA ASP A 44 -0.73 -1.69 -20.75
C ASP A 44 0.41 -2.19 -19.84
N LEU A 45 0.17 -2.25 -18.53
CA LEU A 45 1.14 -2.70 -17.53
C LEU A 45 2.38 -1.83 -17.40
N ARG A 46 2.36 -0.62 -17.93
CA ARG A 46 3.51 0.27 -17.87
C ARG A 46 3.56 1.11 -16.61
N GLU A 47 2.40 1.31 -15.95
CA GLU A 47 2.30 2.12 -14.75
C GLU A 47 1.68 1.31 -13.62
N ALA A 48 2.26 1.41 -12.46
CA ALA A 48 1.71 0.79 -11.25
C ALA A 48 1.48 1.88 -10.22
N ARG A 49 0.23 2.04 -9.80
CA ARG A 49 -0.09 2.94 -8.70
C ARG A 49 -0.18 2.12 -7.43
N ILE A 50 0.67 2.46 -6.49
CA ILE A 50 0.80 1.71 -5.25
C ILE A 50 0.25 2.55 -4.11
N TYR A 51 -0.81 2.04 -3.48
CA TYR A 51 -1.45 2.73 -2.36
C TYR A 51 -0.91 2.17 -1.06
N TYR A 52 -0.64 3.06 -0.12
CA TYR A 52 -0.09 2.66 1.17
C TYR A 52 -0.69 3.50 2.30
N ALA A 53 -0.63 2.94 3.49
CA ALA A 53 -0.98 3.62 4.72
C ALA A 53 0.20 3.54 5.67
N VAL A 54 0.36 4.57 6.49
CA VAL A 54 1.48 4.68 7.43
C VAL A 54 0.94 4.77 8.85
N HIS A 55 1.54 4.01 9.75
CA HIS A 55 1.23 4.13 11.17
C HIS A 55 2.07 5.27 11.74
N GLY A 56 1.41 6.37 12.07
CA GLY A 56 2.10 7.53 12.61
C GLY A 56 1.39 8.82 12.24
N ASP A 57 2.04 9.94 12.58
CA ASP A 57 1.49 11.26 12.32
C ASP A 57 1.87 11.78 10.92
N ASP A 58 1.50 13.01 10.64
CA ASP A 58 1.79 13.64 9.35
C ASP A 58 3.29 13.73 9.09
N GLY A 59 4.08 13.95 10.13
CA GLY A 59 5.53 14.00 9.99
C GLY A 59 6.09 12.66 9.53
N GLN A 60 5.62 11.58 10.15
CA GLN A 60 6.03 10.24 9.75
C GLN A 60 5.58 9.93 8.33
N ARG A 61 4.38 10.36 7.97
CA ARG A 61 3.86 10.17 6.63
C ARG A 61 4.74 10.84 5.58
N LYS A 62 5.17 12.07 5.85
CA LYS A 62 6.05 12.80 4.93
C LYS A 62 7.42 12.14 4.80
N LEU A 63 7.97 11.68 5.92
CA LEU A 63 9.26 10.98 5.90
C LEU A 63 9.17 9.69 5.10
N THR A 64 8.08 8.94 5.29
CA THR A 64 7.88 7.70 4.55
C THR A 64 7.78 7.96 3.06
N ALA A 65 7.06 9.01 2.67
CA ALA A 65 6.94 9.36 1.26
C ALA A 65 8.29 9.64 0.63
N LYS A 66 9.15 10.37 1.33
CA LYS A 66 10.51 10.65 0.84
C LYS A 66 11.33 9.38 0.74
N GLY A 67 11.21 8.51 1.75
CA GLY A 67 11.92 7.23 1.74
C GLY A 67 11.49 6.34 0.59
N LEU A 68 10.20 6.30 0.30
CA LEU A 68 9.68 5.50 -0.81
C LEU A 68 10.19 6.03 -2.15
N GLU A 69 10.23 7.36 -2.32
CA GLU A 69 10.79 7.94 -3.54
C GLU A 69 12.26 7.56 -3.72
N SER A 70 13.02 7.60 -2.65
CA SER A 70 14.43 7.22 -2.70
C SER A 70 14.59 5.72 -3.00
N ALA A 71 13.71 4.90 -2.50
CA ALA A 71 13.78 3.45 -2.66
C ALA A 71 13.13 2.96 -3.96
N ARG A 72 12.48 3.84 -4.71
CA ARG A 72 11.69 3.45 -5.88
C ARG A 72 12.48 2.62 -6.88
N GLY A 73 13.69 3.03 -7.19
CA GLY A 73 14.54 2.30 -8.13
C GLY A 73 14.88 0.90 -7.65
N PHE A 74 15.21 0.77 -6.37
CA PHE A 74 15.47 -0.54 -5.78
C PHE A 74 14.23 -1.44 -5.86
N ILE A 75 13.07 -0.90 -5.46
CA ILE A 75 11.84 -1.67 -5.46
C ILE A 75 11.49 -2.10 -6.89
N ARG A 76 11.65 -1.20 -7.84
CA ARG A 76 11.40 -1.51 -9.25
C ARG A 76 12.28 -2.66 -9.74
N ARG A 77 13.56 -2.64 -9.36
CA ARG A 77 14.48 -3.72 -9.72
C ARG A 77 14.07 -5.05 -9.10
N GLU A 78 13.57 -5.02 -7.85
CA GLU A 78 13.10 -6.23 -7.20
C GLU A 78 11.87 -6.81 -7.91
N ILE A 79 10.97 -5.94 -8.32
CA ILE A 79 9.81 -6.37 -9.09
C ILE A 79 10.24 -7.03 -10.40
N ALA A 80 11.18 -6.40 -11.10
CA ALA A 80 11.67 -6.94 -12.36
C ALA A 80 12.30 -8.33 -12.18
N ALA A 81 13.11 -8.47 -11.12
CA ALA A 81 13.83 -9.72 -10.87
C ALA A 81 12.90 -10.84 -10.41
N GLN A 82 11.92 -10.51 -9.57
CA GLN A 82 11.09 -11.52 -8.94
C GLN A 82 9.90 -11.94 -9.79
N LEU A 83 9.29 -10.99 -10.51
CA LEU A 83 8.08 -11.26 -11.26
C LEU A 83 8.31 -11.55 -12.72
N ARG A 84 9.50 -11.28 -13.22
CA ARG A 84 9.87 -11.55 -14.62
C ARG A 84 8.87 -11.00 -15.62
N LEU A 85 8.41 -9.79 -15.36
CA LEU A 85 7.47 -9.15 -16.26
C LEU A 85 8.17 -8.74 -17.55
N ARG A 86 7.44 -8.79 -18.64
CA ARG A 86 7.97 -8.38 -19.95
C ARG A 86 8.37 -6.92 -19.93
N ILE A 87 7.57 -6.09 -19.26
CA ILE A 87 7.86 -4.67 -19.08
C ILE A 87 7.81 -4.41 -17.59
N THR A 88 8.84 -3.77 -17.05
CA THR A 88 8.83 -3.38 -15.65
C THR A 88 8.08 -2.07 -15.53
N PRO A 89 7.01 -2.03 -14.72
CA PRO A 89 6.21 -0.82 -14.62
C PRO A 89 6.93 0.29 -13.88
N ASP A 90 6.56 1.52 -14.20
CA ASP A 90 6.97 2.67 -13.41
C ASP A 90 6.07 2.73 -12.17
N LEU A 91 6.66 3.03 -11.04
CA LEU A 91 5.96 3.00 -9.75
C LEU A 91 5.54 4.40 -9.32
N HIS A 92 4.30 4.51 -8.88
CA HIS A 92 3.76 5.76 -8.35
C HIS A 92 3.16 5.46 -6.99
N PHE A 93 3.80 5.95 -5.94
CA PHE A 93 3.30 5.73 -4.58
C PHE A 93 2.31 6.81 -4.19
N SER A 94 1.19 6.40 -3.64
CA SER A 94 0.14 7.32 -3.21
C SER A 94 -0.36 6.89 -1.84
N TYR A 95 -0.48 7.85 -0.92
CA TYR A 95 -1.10 7.55 0.36
C TYR A 95 -2.58 7.23 0.16
N ASP A 96 -3.05 6.20 0.84
CA ASP A 96 -4.44 5.77 0.68
C ASP A 96 -5.36 6.58 1.59
N GLU A 97 -5.92 7.64 1.06
CA GLU A 97 -6.82 8.52 1.80
C GLU A 97 -8.11 7.83 2.21
N ALA A 98 -8.51 6.84 1.42
CA ALA A 98 -9.74 6.10 1.72
C ALA A 98 -9.61 5.29 3.02
N ILE A 99 -8.40 4.80 3.31
CA ILE A 99 -8.14 4.06 4.55
C ILE A 99 -8.34 4.97 5.76
N ASP A 100 -7.81 6.20 5.70
CA ASP A 100 -7.99 7.15 6.79
C ASP A 100 -9.47 7.42 7.05
N ARG A 101 -10.24 7.62 5.98
CA ARG A 101 -11.68 7.85 6.12
C ARG A 101 -12.39 6.63 6.66
N GLY A 102 -12.00 5.45 6.20
CA GLY A 102 -12.56 4.21 6.69
C GLY A 102 -12.29 3.99 8.16
N GLU A 103 -11.08 4.25 8.59
CA GLU A 103 -10.71 4.14 10.00
C GLU A 103 -11.53 5.08 10.88
N ARG A 104 -11.74 6.31 10.42
CA ARG A 104 -12.56 7.26 11.17
C ARG A 104 -13.98 6.76 11.32
N ILE A 105 -14.55 6.23 10.26
CA ILE A 105 -15.90 5.69 10.30
C ILE A 105 -15.96 4.51 11.26
N GLU A 106 -14.99 3.61 11.19
CA GLU A 106 -14.91 2.48 12.09
C GLU A 106 -14.78 2.89 13.54
N GLN A 107 -13.98 3.91 13.82
CA GLN A 107 -13.84 4.43 15.17
C GLN A 107 -15.15 4.98 15.70
N LEU A 108 -15.87 5.73 14.87
CA LEU A 108 -17.17 6.25 15.25
C LEU A 108 -18.17 5.13 15.52
N ILE A 109 -18.17 4.11 14.68
CA ILE A 109 -19.05 2.96 14.86
C ILE A 109 -18.71 2.23 16.16
N ARG A 110 -17.43 2.06 16.45
CA ARG A 110 -17.01 1.40 17.68
C ARG A 110 -17.42 2.19 18.92
N GLN A 111 -17.30 3.51 18.86
CA GLN A 111 -17.74 4.35 19.97
C GLN A 111 -19.22 4.18 20.24
N VAL A 112 -20.02 4.18 19.18
CA VAL A 112 -21.48 3.96 19.33
C VAL A 112 -21.75 2.59 19.95
N HIS A 113 -21.07 1.55 19.48
CA HIS A 113 -21.25 0.21 20.03
C HIS A 113 -20.84 0.10 21.49
N GLU A 114 -19.74 0.74 21.85
CA GLU A 114 -19.26 0.76 23.23
C GLU A 114 -20.23 1.47 24.14
N GLU A 115 -20.79 2.60 23.69
CA GLU A 115 -21.80 3.32 24.46
C GLU A 115 -23.04 2.47 24.65
N ASP A 116 -23.49 1.78 23.58
CA ASP A 116 -24.62 0.88 23.68
C ASP A 116 -24.35 -0.26 24.64
N LYS A 117 -23.18 -0.87 24.56
CA LYS A 117 -22.82 -1.95 25.49
C LYS A 117 -22.72 -1.48 26.92
N GLY A 118 -22.15 -0.28 27.11
CA GLY A 118 -22.09 0.31 28.44
C GLY A 118 -23.48 0.52 29.00
N GLY A 119 -24.42 0.95 28.16
CA GLY A 119 -25.78 1.13 28.57
C GLY A 119 -26.51 -0.17 28.88
N ARG A 120 -26.10 -1.28 28.30
CA ARG A 120 -26.70 -2.59 28.52
C ARG A 120 -26.20 -3.25 29.80
N GLU A 121 -24.99 -2.95 30.15
CA GLU A 121 -24.38 -3.51 31.33
C GLU A 121 -24.66 -2.68 32.56
#